data_015ac208beb7f7864bc8944500d6a671
#
_entry.id   015ac208beb7f7864bc8944500d6a671
#
_cell.length_a   1.000
_cell.length_b   1.000
_cell.length_c   1.000
_cell.angle_alpha   90.00
_cell.angle_beta   90.00
_cell.angle_gamma   90.00
#
_symmetry.space_group_name_H-M   'P 1'
#
loop_
_entity.id
_entity.type
_entity.pdbx_description
1 polymer ?
#
loop_
_entity_poly.entity_id
_entity_poly.type
_entity_poly.pdbx_seq_one_letter_code
_entity_poly.pdbx_strand_id
1 'polypeptide(L)'
;MKLALVRACTRSACFELQNNTCYTAPAPFRVQLNGQTVLEACCTNVFSVFSLEPGKTYHLEVLATDGDTGILDFATAAESFFVDASRYGLVNDGVTDNTAFLQAALSTCPPGGTVYVPAGTYRTQSLFLCSNTTLYL
;
A
#
# COMPACT_ATOMS: atom_id res chain seq x y z
N MET A 1 -5.54 -20.19 -10.39
CA MET A 1 -5.53 -18.71 -10.37
C MET A 1 -4.12 -18.20 -10.68
N LYS A 2 -3.99 -17.23 -11.57
CA LYS A 2 -2.69 -16.65 -11.92
C LYS A 2 -2.53 -15.30 -11.22
N LEU A 3 -1.61 -15.22 -10.26
CA LEU A 3 -1.27 -14.01 -9.50
C LEU A 3 -0.02 -13.35 -10.06
N ALA A 4 0.01 -12.03 -10.06
CA ALA A 4 1.20 -11.25 -10.34
C ALA A 4 1.41 -10.19 -9.25
N LEU A 5 2.65 -10.01 -8.81
CA LEU A 5 3.05 -8.86 -8.02
C LEU A 5 3.20 -7.67 -8.97
N VAL A 6 2.37 -6.65 -8.80
CA VAL A 6 2.45 -5.41 -9.57
C VAL A 6 3.57 -4.53 -9.00
N ARG A 7 3.56 -4.35 -7.68
CA ARG A 7 4.59 -3.56 -6.98
C ARG A 7 4.65 -3.90 -5.51
N ALA A 8 5.86 -4.02 -4.98
CA ALA A 8 6.13 -4.01 -3.56
C ALA A 8 6.77 -2.67 -3.17
N CYS A 9 6.13 -1.97 -2.23
CA CYS A 9 6.66 -0.78 -1.58
C CYS A 9 7.29 -1.16 -0.23
N THR A 10 7.65 -0.18 0.59
CA THR A 10 8.26 -0.44 1.91
C THR A 10 7.28 -1.06 2.89
N ARG A 11 5.99 -0.65 2.87
CA ARG A 11 4.97 -1.05 3.84
C ARG A 11 3.66 -1.53 3.22
N SER A 12 3.65 -1.72 1.90
CA SER A 12 2.49 -2.20 1.16
C SER A 12 2.91 -2.96 -0.10
N ALA A 13 2.00 -3.75 -0.65
CA ALA A 13 2.19 -4.40 -1.94
C ALA A 13 0.88 -4.46 -2.71
N CYS A 14 0.96 -4.32 -4.03
CA CYS A 14 -0.17 -4.39 -4.95
C CYS A 14 -0.03 -5.61 -5.86
N PHE A 15 -1.14 -6.31 -6.06
CA PHE A 15 -1.23 -7.56 -6.81
C PHE A 15 -2.33 -7.50 -7.85
N GLU A 16 -2.20 -8.35 -8.86
CA GLU A 16 -3.19 -8.52 -9.92
C GLU A 16 -3.53 -9.99 -10.11
N LEU A 17 -4.82 -10.29 -10.22
CA LEU A 17 -5.32 -11.55 -10.79
C LEU A 17 -5.35 -11.40 -12.31
N GLN A 18 -4.50 -12.13 -13.01
CA GLN A 18 -4.43 -12.10 -14.47
C GLN A 18 -5.56 -12.97 -15.07
N ASN A 19 -6.73 -12.41 -15.23
CA ASN A 19 -7.96 -13.11 -15.61
C ASN A 19 -8.55 -12.71 -16.97
N ASN A 20 -7.86 -11.89 -17.75
CA ASN A 20 -8.30 -11.36 -19.05
C ASN A 20 -9.63 -10.57 -19.01
N THR A 21 -10.15 -10.23 -17.85
CA THR A 21 -11.33 -9.38 -17.64
C THR A 21 -10.92 -8.05 -17.04
N CYS A 22 -11.72 -7.02 -17.32
CA CYS A 22 -11.47 -5.72 -16.70
C CYS A 22 -12.09 -5.67 -15.31
N TYR A 23 -11.32 -5.27 -14.31
CA TYR A 23 -11.73 -4.83 -12.98
C TYR A 23 -12.33 -5.85 -12.01
N THR A 24 -12.95 -6.94 -12.47
CA THR A 24 -13.63 -7.89 -11.59
C THR A 24 -12.93 -9.25 -11.56
N ALA A 25 -12.85 -9.85 -10.39
CA ALA A 25 -12.45 -11.23 -10.22
C ALA A 25 -13.59 -12.17 -10.68
N PRO A 26 -13.26 -13.37 -11.20
CA PRO A 26 -14.29 -14.36 -11.60
C PRO A 26 -15.21 -14.77 -10.45
N ALA A 27 -14.67 -14.87 -9.24
CA ALA A 27 -15.40 -15.16 -8.00
C ALA A 27 -14.83 -14.29 -6.86
N PRO A 28 -15.63 -13.97 -5.83
CA PRO A 28 -15.11 -13.34 -4.62
C PRO A 28 -14.00 -14.19 -3.99
N PHE A 29 -13.00 -13.54 -3.46
CA PHE A 29 -11.87 -14.22 -2.83
C PHE A 29 -11.45 -13.55 -1.53
N ARG A 30 -10.77 -14.30 -0.67
CA ARG A 30 -10.07 -13.80 0.49
C ARG A 30 -8.56 -13.87 0.27
N VAL A 31 -7.83 -12.99 0.94
CA VAL A 31 -6.37 -12.97 0.90
C VAL A 31 -5.83 -13.26 2.28
N GLN A 32 -4.90 -14.20 2.33
CA GLN A 32 -4.14 -14.54 3.53
C GLN A 32 -2.68 -14.15 3.34
N LEU A 33 -2.09 -13.64 4.39
CA LEU A 33 -0.67 -13.29 4.45
C LEU A 33 -0.03 -14.02 5.62
N ASN A 34 0.93 -14.90 5.34
CA ASN A 34 1.53 -15.78 6.34
C ASN A 34 0.48 -16.56 7.17
N GLY A 35 -0.61 -17.01 6.52
CA GLY A 35 -1.71 -17.73 7.16
C GLY A 35 -2.75 -16.87 7.88
N GLN A 36 -2.59 -15.55 7.92
CA GLN A 36 -3.58 -14.63 8.51
C GLN A 36 -4.41 -13.94 7.43
N THR A 37 -5.72 -13.93 7.56
CA THR A 37 -6.61 -13.23 6.63
C THR A 37 -6.43 -11.72 6.77
N VAL A 38 -6.11 -11.06 5.66
CA VAL A 38 -5.91 -9.61 5.58
C VAL A 38 -6.98 -8.91 4.73
N LEU A 39 -7.61 -9.62 3.82
CA LEU A 39 -8.75 -9.14 3.03
C LEU A 39 -9.82 -10.23 2.95
N GLU A 40 -11.08 -9.84 3.19
CA GLU A 40 -12.25 -10.69 3.05
C GLU A 40 -13.08 -10.26 1.83
N ALA A 41 -13.67 -11.23 1.14
CA ALA A 41 -14.66 -11.00 0.09
C ALA A 41 -14.25 -9.95 -0.98
N CYS A 42 -12.99 -9.96 -1.41
CA CYS A 42 -12.51 -9.09 -2.48
C CYS A 42 -13.10 -9.54 -3.82
N CYS A 43 -13.59 -8.59 -4.63
CA CYS A 43 -14.21 -8.85 -5.93
C CYS A 43 -13.46 -8.17 -7.10
N THR A 44 -12.38 -7.44 -6.83
CA THR A 44 -11.59 -6.74 -7.86
C THR A 44 -10.39 -7.56 -8.25
N ASN A 45 -9.99 -7.51 -9.51
CA ASN A 45 -8.81 -8.23 -9.98
C ASN A 45 -7.49 -7.58 -9.52
N VAL A 46 -7.52 -6.33 -9.07
CA VAL A 46 -6.37 -5.64 -8.45
C VAL A 46 -6.69 -5.37 -7.00
N PHE A 47 -5.75 -5.71 -6.12
CA PHE A 47 -5.88 -5.48 -4.69
C PHE A 47 -4.53 -5.14 -4.05
N SER A 48 -4.57 -4.52 -2.89
CA SER A 48 -3.36 -4.15 -2.14
C SER A 48 -3.44 -4.65 -0.71
N VAL A 49 -2.30 -4.96 -0.15
CA VAL A 49 -2.12 -5.25 1.27
C VAL A 49 -1.25 -4.18 1.90
N PHE A 50 -1.57 -3.82 3.14
CA PHE A 50 -0.97 -2.69 3.86
C PHE A 50 -0.42 -3.16 5.22
N SER A 51 0.20 -2.23 5.93
CA SER A 51 0.76 -2.47 7.28
C SER A 51 1.83 -3.56 7.31
N LEU A 52 2.62 -3.63 6.25
CA LEU A 52 3.74 -4.56 6.14
C LEU A 52 5.00 -3.98 6.79
N GLU A 53 5.89 -4.86 7.21
CA GLU A 53 7.23 -4.48 7.68
C GLU A 53 8.19 -4.34 6.48
N PRO A 54 9.05 -3.31 6.45
CA PRO A 54 10.01 -3.13 5.38
C PRO A 54 11.06 -4.25 5.32
N GLY A 55 11.48 -4.59 4.10
CA GLY A 55 12.55 -5.57 3.87
C GLY A 55 12.23 -6.99 4.31
N LYS A 56 10.96 -7.34 4.43
CA LYS A 56 10.49 -8.64 4.91
C LYS A 56 9.86 -9.46 3.79
N THR A 57 10.07 -10.76 3.82
CA THR A 57 9.43 -11.73 2.91
C THR A 57 8.09 -12.17 3.47
N TYR A 58 7.11 -12.28 2.59
CA TYR A 58 5.73 -12.69 2.89
C TYR A 58 5.27 -13.79 1.96
N HIS A 59 4.48 -14.70 2.50
CA HIS A 59 3.75 -15.73 1.76
C HIS A 59 2.30 -15.28 1.59
N LEU A 60 1.87 -15.04 0.35
CA LEU A 60 0.51 -14.63 0.00
C LEU A 60 -0.27 -15.81 -0.56
N GLU A 61 -1.45 -16.03 -0.01
CA GLU A 61 -2.43 -16.99 -0.51
C GLU A 61 -3.73 -16.26 -0.85
N VAL A 62 -4.28 -16.57 -2.02
CA VAL A 62 -5.60 -16.09 -2.46
C VAL A 62 -6.50 -17.31 -2.63
N LEU A 63 -7.67 -17.27 -1.97
CA LEU A 63 -8.62 -18.38 -1.96
C LEU A 63 -9.98 -17.86 -2.45
N ALA A 64 -10.38 -18.24 -3.65
CA ALA A 64 -11.65 -17.87 -4.22
C ALA A 64 -12.79 -18.80 -3.75
N THR A 65 -14.01 -18.29 -3.76
CA THR A 65 -15.21 -19.03 -3.31
C THR A 65 -15.58 -20.18 -4.23
N ASP A 66 -15.13 -20.17 -5.49
CA ASP A 66 -15.28 -21.26 -6.44
C ASP A 66 -14.23 -22.40 -6.28
N GLY A 67 -13.33 -22.26 -5.32
CA GLY A 67 -12.28 -23.22 -5.02
C GLY A 67 -10.97 -22.98 -5.75
N ASP A 68 -10.88 -21.97 -6.61
CA ASP A 68 -9.61 -21.61 -7.25
C ASP A 68 -8.65 -20.93 -6.25
N THR A 69 -7.37 -21.23 -6.36
CA THR A 69 -6.34 -20.75 -5.42
C THR A 69 -5.14 -20.18 -6.15
N GLY A 70 -4.50 -19.21 -5.53
CA GLY A 70 -3.23 -18.66 -6.00
C GLY A 70 -2.27 -18.42 -4.85
N ILE A 71 -0.99 -18.69 -5.08
CA ILE A 71 0.09 -18.52 -4.09
C ILE A 71 1.20 -17.69 -4.72
N LEU A 72 1.78 -16.80 -3.94
CA LEU A 72 2.91 -15.99 -4.38
C LEU A 72 3.74 -15.52 -3.18
N ASP A 73 5.05 -15.73 -3.24
CA ASP A 73 6.00 -15.18 -2.28
C ASP A 73 6.55 -13.85 -2.79
N PHE A 74 6.64 -12.86 -1.91
CA PHE A 74 7.19 -11.55 -2.25
C PHE A 74 7.95 -10.94 -1.08
N ALA A 75 8.77 -9.93 -1.36
CA ALA A 75 9.44 -9.14 -0.34
C ALA A 75 9.08 -7.66 -0.49
N THR A 76 8.88 -6.99 0.64
CA THR A 76 8.77 -5.52 0.69
C THR A 76 10.12 -4.88 0.43
N ALA A 77 10.11 -3.64 -0.06
CA ALA A 77 11.32 -2.85 -0.25
C ALA A 77 11.95 -2.50 1.11
N ALA A 78 13.28 -2.43 1.14
CA ALA A 78 14.00 -1.90 2.30
C ALA A 78 13.66 -0.42 2.51
N GLU A 79 13.57 0.00 3.78
CA GLU A 79 13.26 1.38 4.17
C GLU A 79 14.49 2.03 4.78
N SER A 80 14.98 3.12 4.17
CA SER A 80 16.15 3.84 4.68
C SER A 80 15.81 4.74 5.87
N PHE A 81 14.59 5.30 5.88
CA PHE A 81 14.12 6.20 6.93
C PHE A 81 12.58 6.24 6.97
N PHE A 82 12.01 6.50 8.15
CA PHE A 82 10.57 6.67 8.36
C PHE A 82 10.28 8.07 8.86
N VAL A 83 9.50 8.83 8.09
CA VAL A 83 9.07 10.19 8.43
C VAL A 83 7.59 10.13 8.82
N ASP A 84 7.28 10.43 10.07
CA ASP A 84 5.90 10.64 10.52
C ASP A 84 5.50 12.09 10.24
N ALA A 85 4.67 12.30 9.22
CA ALA A 85 4.26 13.63 8.78
C ALA A 85 3.44 14.39 9.84
N SER A 86 2.82 13.69 10.80
CA SER A 86 2.08 14.34 11.89
C SER A 86 2.98 15.24 12.75
N ARG A 87 4.27 14.96 12.80
CA ARG A 87 5.26 15.76 13.54
C ARG A 87 5.61 17.09 12.86
N TYR A 88 5.14 17.31 11.63
CA TYR A 88 5.37 18.53 10.85
C TYR A 88 4.25 19.56 11.00
N GLY A 89 3.25 19.30 11.83
CA GLY A 89 2.17 20.24 12.13
C GLY A 89 0.89 20.01 11.32
N LEU A 90 0.69 18.81 10.76
CA LEU A 90 -0.55 18.47 10.04
C LEU A 90 -1.79 18.67 10.93
N VAL A 91 -2.81 19.29 10.35
CA VAL A 91 -4.12 19.50 10.97
C VAL A 91 -5.17 18.68 10.22
N ASN A 92 -5.77 17.73 10.92
CA ASN A 92 -6.77 16.80 10.41
C ASN A 92 -8.20 17.36 10.61
N ASP A 93 -8.52 18.47 9.96
CA ASP A 93 -9.85 19.11 10.05
C ASP A 93 -10.57 19.23 8.69
N GLY A 94 -9.93 18.80 7.59
CA GLY A 94 -10.46 18.89 6.24
C GLY A 94 -10.53 20.35 5.69
N VAL A 95 -10.11 21.35 6.45
CA VAL A 95 -10.25 22.79 6.12
C VAL A 95 -8.88 23.47 6.04
N THR A 96 -8.02 23.26 7.03
CA THR A 96 -6.68 23.86 7.10
C THR A 96 -5.82 23.38 5.93
N ASP A 97 -5.12 24.30 5.28
CA ASP A 97 -4.17 23.98 4.21
C ASP A 97 -2.89 23.37 4.80
N ASN A 98 -2.67 22.10 4.56
CA ASN A 98 -1.51 21.33 5.05
C ASN A 98 -0.36 21.28 4.04
N THR A 99 -0.43 21.99 2.91
CA THR A 99 0.53 21.87 1.80
C THR A 99 1.97 22.09 2.26
N ALA A 100 2.24 23.14 3.02
CA ALA A 100 3.60 23.46 3.48
C ALA A 100 4.14 22.40 4.44
N PHE A 101 3.31 21.90 5.35
CA PHE A 101 3.71 20.88 6.33
C PHE A 101 4.00 19.54 5.66
N LEU A 102 3.10 19.10 4.78
CA LEU A 102 3.28 17.83 4.07
C LEU A 102 4.43 17.90 3.06
N GLN A 103 4.60 19.04 2.38
CA GLN A 103 5.74 19.25 1.49
C GLN A 103 7.08 19.25 2.26
N ALA A 104 7.13 19.80 3.47
CA ALA A 104 8.30 19.76 4.31
C ALA A 104 8.67 18.31 4.69
N ALA A 105 7.69 17.48 5.07
CA ALA A 105 7.89 16.06 5.35
C ALA A 105 8.42 15.31 4.13
N LEU A 106 7.83 15.55 2.95
CA LEU A 106 8.28 14.93 1.69
C LEU A 106 9.69 15.35 1.29
N SER A 107 10.03 16.63 1.46
CA SER A 107 11.33 17.19 1.06
C SER A 107 12.47 16.76 2.00
N THR A 108 12.18 16.45 3.26
CA THR A 108 13.18 15.98 4.23
C THR A 108 13.40 14.47 4.19
N CYS A 109 12.51 13.72 3.54
CA CYS A 109 12.62 12.27 3.43
C CYS A 109 13.78 11.89 2.51
N PRO A 110 14.77 11.12 2.98
CA PRO A 110 15.88 10.68 2.14
C PRO A 110 15.44 9.62 1.13
N PRO A 111 16.21 9.38 0.05
CA PRO A 111 15.94 8.30 -0.90
C PRO A 111 15.77 6.94 -0.21
N GLY A 112 14.77 6.18 -0.62
CA GLY A 112 14.40 4.90 0.00
C GLY A 112 13.61 5.03 1.29
N GLY A 113 13.26 6.25 1.71
CA GLY A 113 12.45 6.50 2.90
C GLY A 113 10.95 6.42 2.63
N THR A 114 10.19 6.40 3.72
CA THR A 114 8.72 6.42 3.73
C THR A 114 8.24 7.64 4.48
N VAL A 115 7.33 8.40 3.86
CA VAL A 115 6.55 9.46 4.53
C VAL A 115 5.19 8.88 4.87
N TYR A 116 4.92 8.76 6.16
CA TYR A 116 3.66 8.25 6.69
C TYR A 116 2.73 9.41 7.04
N VAL A 117 1.51 9.37 6.53
CA VAL A 117 0.42 10.29 6.88
C VAL A 117 -0.65 9.50 7.63
N PRO A 118 -0.90 9.80 8.92
CA PRO A 118 -1.94 9.11 9.68
C PRO A 118 -3.33 9.26 9.07
N ALA A 119 -4.22 8.32 9.36
CA ALA A 119 -5.61 8.37 8.90
C ALA A 119 -6.27 9.70 9.28
N GLY A 120 -6.98 10.31 8.32
CA GLY A 120 -7.64 11.59 8.52
C GLY A 120 -8.00 12.27 7.21
N THR A 121 -8.54 13.48 7.33
CA THR A 121 -8.87 14.35 6.19
C THR A 121 -7.97 15.56 6.18
N TYR A 122 -7.07 15.63 5.21
CA TYR A 122 -6.07 16.69 5.07
C TYR A 122 -6.30 17.44 3.76
N ARG A 123 -6.59 18.72 3.85
CA ARG A 123 -6.66 19.58 2.67
C ARG A 123 -5.25 19.97 2.25
N THR A 124 -4.92 19.76 0.97
CA THR A 124 -3.65 20.18 0.37
C THR A 124 -3.87 20.74 -1.02
N GLN A 125 -2.92 21.51 -1.50
CA GLN A 125 -2.73 21.85 -2.91
C GLN A 125 -1.77 20.83 -3.55
N SER A 126 -1.20 21.19 -4.70
CA SER A 126 -0.22 20.32 -5.37
C SER A 126 1.02 20.07 -4.51
N LEU A 127 1.47 18.82 -4.50
CA LEU A 127 2.66 18.36 -3.81
C LEU A 127 3.68 17.83 -4.81
N PHE A 128 4.96 18.02 -4.50
CA PHE A 128 6.07 17.48 -5.30
C PHE A 128 6.65 16.26 -4.58
N LEU A 129 6.59 15.10 -5.25
CA LEU A 129 7.17 13.86 -4.73
C LEU A 129 8.60 13.71 -5.23
N CYS A 130 9.50 13.33 -4.35
CA CYS A 130 10.87 12.98 -4.70
C CYS A 130 10.95 11.55 -5.23
N SER A 131 11.96 11.28 -6.09
CA SER A 131 12.23 9.92 -6.54
C SER A 131 12.63 9.01 -5.38
N ASN A 132 12.32 7.72 -5.48
CA ASN A 132 12.63 6.70 -4.47
C ASN A 132 12.07 7.04 -3.07
N THR A 133 10.93 7.70 -3.01
CA THR A 133 10.21 7.99 -1.76
C THR A 133 8.85 7.31 -1.80
N THR A 134 8.49 6.64 -0.73
CA THR A 134 7.15 6.05 -0.55
C THR A 134 6.29 7.02 0.24
N LEU A 135 5.18 7.47 -0.33
CA LEU A 135 4.11 8.13 0.41
C LEU A 135 3.11 7.06 0.86
N TYR A 136 2.99 6.88 2.16
CA TYR A 136 2.14 5.87 2.78
C TYR A 136 0.98 6.55 3.54
N LEU A 137 -0.25 6.30 3.06
CA LEU A 137 -1.49 6.90 3.54
C LEU A 137 -2.34 5.88 4.29
#